data_1f88abbec5b3398a4fe8221a854696c7
#
_entry.id   1f88abbec5b3398a4fe8221a854696c7
#
_cell.length_a   1.000
_cell.length_b   1.000
_cell.length_c   1.000
_cell.angle_alpha   90.00
_cell.angle_beta   90.00
_cell.angle_gamma   90.00
#
_symmetry.space_group_name_H-M   'P 1'
#
loop_
_entity.id
_entity.type
_entity.pdbx_description
1 polymer ?
#
loop_
_entity_poly.entity_id
_entity_poly.type
_entity_poly.pdbx_seq_one_letter_code
_entity_poly.pdbx_strand_id
1 'polypeptide(L)'
;RTAKYEKKEAIRLEKYEKKEAAYRKKHPDSPSAPVKKKKRKFQTLEDYLPIEKIANGIVYTTDHRYVKILEIEPINFLLRSAREQQSIIYSFISYLKISPVKLQIKMISKKADINRHLEQSAKELERESDPRCRELQRDYIQFVRHLSSREAVSRRFFLIFEYEPFNVNRKTEEKEILAALETAAQTAKTFLYQCGNDVVMHENEDEFTTDVLYTLLNRTLCTDKPLPERITEVLGQRMAEGKDVDTIHCNAFTAPESLDLKHSNYVRINGLYHTYLMVPSDGYKNKVTPGWLSLLINAGEGIDIDFYLHKQPKDKIQQRLGQQIRINRSKIKDASDTNSDFDDLDSAIRSGYFLKAGLANNEDFYYMNLLITITASDLEELQWRIQEMKKLLISQDMDLRSCYFLQEQGFRSSLPLASLDKKLYELSKRNVLTTGAAS
;
A
#
# COMPACT_ATOMS: atom_id res chain seq x y z
N ARG A 1 19.08 -0.71 35.38
CA ARG A 1 17.81 -0.66 34.62
C ARG A 1 17.22 -2.04 34.37
N THR A 2 18.00 -3.09 34.13
CA THR A 2 17.62 -4.50 33.92
C THR A 2 16.86 -5.08 35.12
N ALA A 3 17.39 -4.95 36.34
CA ALA A 3 16.78 -5.48 37.57
C ALA A 3 15.38 -4.89 37.89
N LYS A 4 15.12 -3.64 37.44
CA LYS A 4 13.81 -2.99 37.59
C LYS A 4 12.79 -3.50 36.57
N TYR A 5 13.29 -3.96 35.42
CA TYR A 5 12.48 -4.55 34.35
C TYR A 5 12.08 -5.99 34.74
N GLU A 6 13.01 -6.79 35.17
CA GLU A 6 12.79 -8.17 35.65
C GLU A 6 11.79 -8.21 36.80
N LYS A 7 11.89 -7.26 37.74
CA LYS A 7 10.95 -7.16 38.87
C LYS A 7 9.53 -6.79 38.43
N LYS A 8 9.39 -5.95 37.37
CA LYS A 8 8.08 -5.63 36.79
C LYS A 8 7.49 -6.81 36.03
N GLU A 9 8.32 -7.59 35.38
CA GLU A 9 7.90 -8.78 34.62
C GLU A 9 7.46 -9.92 35.57
N ALA A 10 8.17 -10.13 36.67
CA ALA A 10 7.80 -11.08 37.70
C ALA A 10 6.46 -10.75 38.38
N ILE A 11 6.21 -9.47 38.70
CA ILE A 11 4.91 -9.01 39.26
C ILE A 11 3.77 -9.18 38.20
N ARG A 12 4.09 -9.07 36.94
CA ARG A 12 3.11 -9.24 35.84
C ARG A 12 2.74 -10.70 35.62
N LEU A 13 3.72 -11.61 35.75
CA LEU A 13 3.54 -13.06 35.70
C LEU A 13 2.69 -13.54 36.90
N GLU A 14 3.02 -13.10 38.09
CA GLU A 14 2.27 -13.47 39.31
C GLU A 14 0.79 -13.01 39.27
N LYS A 15 0.54 -11.80 38.73
CA LYS A 15 -0.84 -11.33 38.50
C LYS A 15 -1.58 -12.14 37.43
N TYR A 16 -0.86 -12.66 36.45
CA TYR A 16 -1.45 -13.50 35.41
C TYR A 16 -1.82 -14.88 35.95
N GLU A 17 -0.92 -15.52 36.71
CA GLU A 17 -1.16 -16.81 37.34
C GLU A 17 -2.35 -16.76 38.32
N LYS A 18 -2.45 -15.69 39.11
CA LYS A 18 -3.58 -15.46 40.02
C LYS A 18 -4.92 -15.31 39.25
N LYS A 19 -4.92 -14.65 38.06
CA LYS A 19 -6.11 -14.52 37.22
C LYS A 19 -6.48 -15.84 36.56
N GLU A 20 -5.51 -16.63 36.13
CA GLU A 20 -5.72 -17.94 35.52
C GLU A 20 -6.26 -18.96 36.55
N ALA A 21 -5.72 -18.96 37.74
CA ALA A 21 -6.21 -19.78 38.84
C ALA A 21 -7.65 -19.42 39.27
N ALA A 22 -7.99 -18.11 39.25
CA ALA A 22 -9.34 -17.64 39.53
C ALA A 22 -10.33 -18.02 38.42
N TYR A 23 -9.91 -18.04 37.15
CA TYR A 23 -10.72 -18.46 36.02
C TYR A 23 -10.98 -19.96 36.03
N ARG A 24 -9.96 -20.80 36.30
CA ARG A 24 -10.09 -22.26 36.44
C ARG A 24 -11.03 -22.66 37.58
N LYS A 25 -11.04 -21.90 38.67
CA LYS A 25 -11.99 -22.12 39.79
C LYS A 25 -13.45 -21.84 39.39
N LYS A 26 -13.68 -20.94 38.45
CA LYS A 26 -15.05 -20.59 37.99
C LYS A 26 -15.54 -21.44 36.82
N HIS A 27 -14.65 -22.07 36.08
CA HIS A 27 -14.94 -22.84 34.86
C HIS A 27 -14.14 -24.15 34.84
N PRO A 28 -14.47 -25.14 35.70
CA PRO A 28 -13.69 -26.37 35.83
C PRO A 28 -13.67 -27.24 34.58
N ASP A 29 -14.68 -27.16 33.72
CA ASP A 29 -14.83 -27.97 32.50
C ASP A 29 -14.40 -27.23 31.19
N SER A 30 -13.80 -26.08 31.30
CA SER A 30 -13.36 -25.30 30.12
C SER A 30 -11.92 -25.69 29.74
N PRO A 31 -11.65 -26.08 28.46
CA PRO A 31 -10.28 -26.29 28.01
C PRO A 31 -9.56 -24.92 28.09
N SER A 32 -8.50 -24.92 28.91
CA SER A 32 -7.51 -23.82 29.13
C SER A 32 -7.91 -22.40 28.68
N ALA A 33 -7.77 -21.45 29.62
CA ALA A 33 -7.93 -20.02 29.32
C ALA A 33 -7.29 -19.63 27.98
N PRO A 34 -7.88 -18.71 27.21
CA PRO A 34 -7.34 -18.34 25.90
C PRO A 34 -5.88 -17.90 26.08
N VAL A 35 -4.97 -18.72 25.59
CA VAL A 35 -3.54 -18.45 25.61
C VAL A 35 -3.34 -17.10 24.95
N LYS A 36 -2.90 -16.08 25.70
CA LYS A 36 -2.43 -14.85 25.09
C LYS A 36 -1.37 -15.25 24.08
N LYS A 37 -1.63 -15.00 22.79
CA LYS A 37 -0.64 -15.19 21.74
C LYS A 37 0.66 -14.55 22.24
N LYS A 38 1.67 -15.38 22.54
CA LYS A 38 3.01 -14.88 22.86
C LYS A 38 3.38 -13.95 21.71
N LYS A 39 3.79 -12.71 22.02
CA LYS A 39 4.40 -11.85 21.01
C LYS A 39 5.52 -12.69 20.39
N ARG A 40 5.41 -13.03 19.10
CA ARG A 40 6.47 -13.73 18.39
C ARG A 40 7.73 -12.87 18.56
N LYS A 41 8.75 -13.41 19.18
CA LYS A 41 10.10 -12.83 19.16
C LYS A 41 10.61 -13.17 17.74
N PHE A 42 10.67 -12.19 16.88
CA PHE A 42 11.31 -12.35 15.57
C PHE A 42 12.80 -12.60 15.83
N GLN A 43 13.33 -13.68 15.30
CA GLN A 43 14.75 -14.03 15.43
C GLN A 43 15.56 -13.47 14.27
N THR A 44 14.94 -13.36 13.10
CA THR A 44 15.53 -12.86 11.85
C THR A 44 14.63 -11.82 11.21
N LEU A 45 15.17 -11.06 10.23
CA LEU A 45 14.38 -10.15 9.40
C LEU A 45 13.40 -10.90 8.50
N GLU A 46 13.76 -12.11 8.08
CA GLU A 46 12.88 -13.01 7.34
C GLU A 46 11.59 -13.30 8.12
N ASP A 47 11.71 -13.57 9.44
CA ASP A 47 10.57 -13.84 10.33
C ASP A 47 9.71 -12.60 10.61
N TYR A 48 10.28 -11.40 10.40
CA TYR A 48 9.59 -10.14 10.65
C TYR A 48 8.59 -9.81 9.54
N LEU A 49 8.86 -10.21 8.31
CA LEU A 49 7.95 -10.01 7.19
C LEU A 49 6.67 -10.84 7.38
N PRO A 50 5.49 -10.26 7.15
CA PRO A 50 4.23 -10.97 7.35
C PRO A 50 3.88 -11.94 6.21
N ILE A 51 4.87 -12.52 5.55
CA ILE A 51 4.74 -13.40 4.39
C ILE A 51 5.15 -14.81 4.81
N GLU A 52 4.29 -15.79 4.55
CA GLU A 52 4.54 -17.20 4.81
C GLU A 52 5.13 -17.90 3.58
N LYS A 53 4.47 -17.76 2.44
CA LYS A 53 4.90 -18.31 1.15
C LYS A 53 4.29 -17.53 -0.02
N ILE A 54 4.86 -17.70 -1.21
CA ILE A 54 4.27 -17.28 -2.48
C ILE A 54 4.06 -18.56 -3.31
N ALA A 55 2.87 -18.74 -3.84
CA ALA A 55 2.55 -19.87 -4.71
C ALA A 55 1.34 -19.52 -5.59
N ASN A 56 1.41 -19.90 -6.87
CA ASN A 56 0.38 -19.61 -7.87
C ASN A 56 0.05 -18.11 -8.01
N GLY A 57 1.07 -17.24 -7.90
CA GLY A 57 0.92 -15.79 -7.93
C GLY A 57 0.16 -15.20 -6.74
N ILE A 58 0.05 -15.94 -5.65
CA ILE A 58 -0.67 -15.53 -4.43
C ILE A 58 0.30 -15.46 -3.27
N VAL A 59 0.23 -14.37 -2.52
CA VAL A 59 0.97 -14.19 -1.27
C VAL A 59 0.14 -14.77 -0.11
N TYR A 60 0.68 -15.77 0.54
CA TYR A 60 0.14 -16.33 1.78
C TYR A 60 0.77 -15.60 2.95
N THR A 61 -0.04 -14.98 3.78
CA THR A 61 0.45 -14.19 4.90
C THR A 61 0.43 -14.98 6.22
N THR A 62 1.30 -14.63 7.16
CA THR A 62 1.40 -15.28 8.47
C THR A 62 0.13 -15.13 9.33
N ASP A 63 -0.76 -14.23 9.00
CA ASP A 63 -2.09 -14.04 9.60
C ASP A 63 -3.22 -14.70 8.79
N HIS A 64 -2.85 -15.67 7.92
CA HIS A 64 -3.77 -16.49 7.11
C HIS A 64 -4.65 -15.70 6.13
N ARG A 65 -4.10 -14.66 5.53
CA ARG A 65 -4.71 -13.96 4.39
C ARG A 65 -4.06 -14.41 3.09
N TYR A 66 -4.80 -14.29 2.02
CA TYR A 66 -4.39 -14.67 0.67
C TYR A 66 -4.52 -13.43 -0.20
N VAL A 67 -3.42 -12.97 -0.76
CA VAL A 67 -3.34 -11.69 -1.47
C VAL A 67 -2.89 -11.91 -2.90
N LYS A 68 -3.59 -11.30 -3.86
CA LYS A 68 -3.23 -11.26 -5.28
C LYS A 68 -2.74 -9.86 -5.63
N ILE A 69 -1.66 -9.81 -6.41
CA ILE A 69 -1.06 -8.58 -6.93
C ILE A 69 -1.17 -8.61 -8.45
N LEU A 70 -1.75 -7.56 -9.03
CA LEU A 70 -1.81 -7.39 -10.49
C LEU A 70 -1.02 -6.13 -10.86
N GLU A 71 -0.19 -6.21 -11.86
CA GLU A 71 0.47 -5.04 -12.44
C GLU A 71 -0.41 -4.45 -13.54
N ILE A 72 -0.51 -3.12 -13.55
CA ILE A 72 -1.37 -2.38 -14.48
C ILE A 72 -0.50 -1.45 -15.31
N GLU A 73 -0.68 -1.50 -16.60
CA GLU A 73 -0.12 -0.51 -17.52
C GLU A 73 -1.01 0.73 -17.54
N PRO A 74 -0.49 1.90 -17.09
CA PRO A 74 -1.29 3.11 -16.98
C PRO A 74 -1.48 3.79 -18.34
N ILE A 75 -2.65 4.43 -18.51
CA ILE A 75 -2.87 5.35 -19.60
C ILE A 75 -2.60 6.80 -19.16
N ASN A 76 -2.27 7.66 -20.11
CA ASN A 76 -2.22 9.09 -19.84
C ASN A 76 -3.64 9.69 -19.88
N PHE A 77 -4.32 9.65 -18.74
CA PHE A 77 -5.70 10.10 -18.58
C PHE A 77 -5.88 11.59 -18.93
N LEU A 78 -4.93 12.44 -18.53
CA LEU A 78 -5.03 13.90 -18.74
C LEU A 78 -4.89 14.33 -20.20
N LEU A 79 -4.29 13.48 -21.05
CA LEU A 79 -4.20 13.73 -22.49
C LEU A 79 -5.45 13.26 -23.27
N ARG A 80 -6.41 12.63 -22.59
CA ARG A 80 -7.66 12.19 -23.22
C ARG A 80 -8.66 13.33 -23.34
N SER A 81 -9.52 13.27 -24.35
CA SER A 81 -10.64 14.21 -24.48
C SER A 81 -11.60 14.08 -23.29
N ALA A 82 -12.35 15.13 -22.97
CA ALA A 82 -13.32 15.13 -21.86
C ALA A 82 -14.35 13.97 -21.95
N ARG A 83 -14.75 13.61 -23.18
CA ARG A 83 -15.67 12.48 -23.41
C ARG A 83 -15.02 11.13 -23.10
N GLU A 84 -13.75 10.94 -23.48
CA GLU A 84 -12.98 9.74 -23.16
C GLU A 84 -12.72 9.65 -21.66
N GLN A 85 -12.30 10.75 -21.01
CA GLN A 85 -12.12 10.81 -19.55
C GLN A 85 -13.39 10.38 -18.81
N GLN A 86 -14.55 10.89 -19.24
CA GLN A 86 -15.83 10.51 -18.67
C GLN A 86 -16.15 9.03 -18.87
N SER A 87 -15.87 8.48 -20.05
CA SER A 87 -16.06 7.05 -20.35
C SER A 87 -15.17 6.17 -19.47
N ILE A 88 -13.89 6.54 -19.29
CA ILE A 88 -12.93 5.85 -18.42
C ILE A 88 -13.43 5.82 -16.98
N ILE A 89 -13.88 6.97 -16.45
CA ILE A 89 -14.42 7.07 -15.10
C ILE A 89 -15.64 6.16 -14.93
N TYR A 90 -16.59 6.15 -15.88
CA TYR A 90 -17.77 5.30 -15.82
C TYR A 90 -17.41 3.80 -15.85
N SER A 91 -16.43 3.41 -16.65
CA SER A 91 -15.94 2.03 -16.69
C SER A 91 -15.28 1.64 -15.38
N PHE A 92 -14.51 2.54 -14.79
CA PHE A 92 -13.90 2.29 -13.47
C PHE A 92 -14.92 2.27 -12.32
N ILE A 93 -15.96 3.12 -12.36
CA ILE A 93 -17.11 3.03 -11.45
C ILE A 93 -17.77 1.64 -11.54
N SER A 94 -17.93 1.12 -12.75
CA SER A 94 -18.53 -0.20 -12.96
C SER A 94 -17.66 -1.31 -12.36
N TYR A 95 -16.34 -1.20 -12.49
CA TYR A 95 -15.40 -2.10 -11.81
C TYR A 95 -15.53 -2.01 -10.28
N LEU A 96 -15.52 -0.82 -9.71
CA LEU A 96 -15.59 -0.62 -8.25
C LEU A 96 -16.85 -1.23 -7.64
N LYS A 97 -17.97 -1.25 -8.37
CA LYS A 97 -19.23 -1.86 -7.89
C LYS A 97 -19.12 -3.37 -7.66
N ILE A 98 -18.29 -4.06 -8.43
CA ILE A 98 -18.13 -5.53 -8.39
C ILE A 98 -16.77 -5.95 -7.83
N SER A 99 -15.89 -5.01 -7.56
CA SER A 99 -14.55 -5.26 -7.03
C SER A 99 -14.58 -5.90 -5.64
N PRO A 100 -13.50 -6.55 -5.22
CA PRO A 100 -13.29 -6.96 -3.83
C PRO A 100 -13.53 -5.82 -2.84
N VAL A 101 -13.94 -6.15 -1.62
CA VAL A 101 -14.31 -5.16 -0.58
C VAL A 101 -13.13 -4.28 -0.20
N LYS A 102 -11.93 -4.84 -0.19
CA LYS A 102 -10.68 -4.13 0.09
C LYS A 102 -9.78 -4.12 -1.12
N LEU A 103 -9.43 -2.93 -1.56
CA LEU A 103 -8.47 -2.69 -2.62
C LEU A 103 -7.33 -1.84 -2.08
N GLN A 104 -6.12 -2.16 -2.50
CA GLN A 104 -4.96 -1.29 -2.41
C GLN A 104 -4.49 -1.02 -3.84
N ILE A 105 -4.46 0.24 -4.23
CA ILE A 105 -3.84 0.68 -5.47
C ILE A 105 -2.49 1.26 -5.06
N LYS A 106 -1.42 0.65 -5.54
CA LYS A 106 -0.06 1.04 -5.20
C LYS A 106 0.68 1.55 -6.42
N MET A 107 1.32 2.70 -6.29
CA MET A 107 2.30 3.21 -7.24
C MET A 107 3.68 3.16 -6.59
N ILE A 108 4.63 2.55 -7.27
CA ILE A 108 6.04 2.53 -6.89
C ILE A 108 6.81 3.37 -7.90
N SER A 109 7.57 4.35 -7.41
CA SER A 109 8.50 5.12 -8.24
C SER A 109 9.91 4.59 -8.07
N LYS A 110 10.61 4.43 -9.17
CA LYS A 110 12.02 4.01 -9.22
C LYS A 110 12.76 4.86 -10.23
N LYS A 111 14.02 5.13 -9.97
CA LYS A 111 14.90 5.67 -11.01
C LYS A 111 14.91 4.74 -12.19
N ALA A 112 14.68 5.26 -13.38
CA ALA A 112 14.70 4.44 -14.59
C ALA A 112 16.11 3.87 -14.78
N ASP A 113 16.21 2.56 -14.94
CA ASP A 113 17.48 1.92 -15.29
C ASP A 113 17.73 2.11 -16.78
N ILE A 114 18.50 3.13 -17.09
CA ILE A 114 18.92 3.44 -18.45
C ILE A 114 20.27 2.75 -18.77
N ASN A 115 20.95 2.18 -17.77
CA ASN A 115 22.25 1.59 -17.98
C ASN A 115 22.20 0.45 -19.00
N ARG A 116 21.18 -0.41 -18.91
CA ARG A 116 20.99 -1.51 -19.87
C ARG A 116 20.80 -1.01 -21.30
N HIS A 117 20.02 0.08 -21.49
CA HIS A 117 19.85 0.70 -22.79
C HIS A 117 21.14 1.35 -23.30
N LEU A 118 21.89 2.03 -22.41
CA LEU A 118 23.18 2.62 -22.75
C LEU A 118 24.23 1.55 -23.11
N GLU A 119 24.27 0.43 -22.42
CA GLU A 119 25.14 -0.70 -22.72
C GLU A 119 24.80 -1.32 -24.08
N GLN A 120 23.50 -1.49 -24.38
CA GLN A 120 23.07 -1.99 -25.66
C GLN A 120 23.46 -1.01 -26.78
N SER A 121 23.18 0.28 -26.61
CA SER A 121 23.57 1.31 -27.57
C SER A 121 25.08 1.43 -27.74
N ALA A 122 25.86 1.20 -26.67
CA ALA A 122 27.31 1.16 -26.76
C ALA A 122 27.81 -0.05 -27.57
N LYS A 123 27.19 -1.24 -27.39
CA LYS A 123 27.51 -2.44 -28.20
C LYS A 123 27.14 -2.24 -29.68
N GLU A 124 26.04 -1.55 -29.95
CA GLU A 124 25.63 -1.18 -31.31
C GLU A 124 26.62 -0.19 -31.92
N LEU A 125 27.09 0.81 -31.16
CA LEU A 125 28.13 1.75 -31.58
C LEU A 125 29.45 1.05 -31.96
N GLU A 126 29.84 0.00 -31.27
CA GLU A 126 31.04 -0.78 -31.59
C GLU A 126 30.89 -1.53 -32.92
N ARG A 127 29.67 -1.94 -33.29
CA ARG A 127 29.35 -2.68 -34.52
C ARG A 127 29.13 -1.78 -35.73
N GLU A 128 28.86 -0.50 -35.52
CA GLU A 128 28.57 0.45 -36.59
C GLU A 128 29.86 0.78 -37.35
N SER A 129 29.79 0.71 -38.68
CA SER A 129 30.92 0.94 -39.59
C SER A 129 30.98 2.34 -40.17
N ASP A 130 29.81 3.01 -40.28
CA ASP A 130 29.71 4.37 -40.84
C ASP A 130 30.16 5.41 -39.82
N PRO A 131 31.19 6.25 -40.14
CA PRO A 131 31.68 7.27 -39.23
C PRO A 131 30.65 8.29 -38.78
N ARG A 132 29.69 8.65 -39.69
CA ARG A 132 28.65 9.61 -39.37
C ARG A 132 27.56 9.04 -38.43
N CYS A 133 27.22 7.77 -38.64
CA CYS A 133 26.31 7.05 -37.76
C CYS A 133 26.94 6.86 -36.39
N ARG A 134 28.26 6.58 -36.31
CA ARG A 134 28.99 6.48 -35.04
C ARG A 134 29.03 7.80 -34.25
N GLU A 135 29.18 8.92 -34.93
CA GLU A 135 29.14 10.26 -34.29
C GLU A 135 27.75 10.54 -33.73
N LEU A 136 26.71 10.36 -34.52
CA LEU A 136 25.33 10.54 -34.10
C LEU A 136 24.96 9.65 -32.89
N GLN A 137 25.41 8.41 -32.91
CA GLN A 137 25.12 7.47 -31.82
C GLN A 137 25.89 7.80 -30.53
N ARG A 138 27.10 8.36 -30.64
CA ARG A 138 27.81 8.93 -29.47
C ARG A 138 27.07 10.10 -28.87
N ASP A 139 26.63 11.02 -29.70
CA ASP A 139 25.84 12.18 -29.24
C ASP A 139 24.54 11.73 -28.61
N TYR A 140 23.86 10.75 -29.18
CA TYR A 140 22.68 10.12 -28.59
C TYR A 140 22.96 9.51 -27.21
N ILE A 141 24.02 8.74 -27.07
CA ILE A 141 24.41 8.13 -25.78
C ILE A 141 24.69 9.23 -24.73
N GLN A 142 25.41 10.30 -25.12
CA GLN A 142 25.67 11.42 -24.22
C GLN A 142 24.40 12.17 -23.83
N PHE A 143 23.52 12.40 -24.79
CA PHE A 143 22.21 13.04 -24.57
C PHE A 143 21.34 12.22 -23.60
N VAL A 144 21.23 10.91 -23.83
CA VAL A 144 20.49 10.00 -22.96
C VAL A 144 21.09 9.96 -21.54
N ARG A 145 22.43 9.92 -21.41
CA ARG A 145 23.10 10.03 -20.10
C ARG A 145 22.76 11.32 -19.38
N HIS A 146 22.73 12.44 -20.10
CA HIS A 146 22.41 13.73 -19.51
C HIS A 146 20.95 13.82 -19.06
N LEU A 147 20.02 13.32 -19.88
CA LEU A 147 18.60 13.23 -19.50
C LEU A 147 18.37 12.31 -18.30
N SER A 148 19.03 11.14 -18.28
CA SER A 148 18.85 10.16 -17.22
C SER A 148 19.37 10.61 -15.86
N SER A 149 20.39 11.48 -15.86
CA SER A 149 20.95 11.99 -14.60
C SER A 149 20.00 12.93 -13.85
N ARG A 150 18.98 13.44 -14.50
CA ARG A 150 18.11 14.48 -13.93
C ARG A 150 16.67 14.07 -13.67
N GLU A 151 16.01 13.26 -14.51
CA GLU A 151 14.54 13.17 -14.45
C GLU A 151 13.91 11.82 -14.88
N ALA A 152 14.68 10.81 -15.18
CA ALA A 152 14.10 9.55 -15.64
C ALA A 152 13.56 8.71 -14.47
N VAL A 153 12.26 8.86 -14.19
CA VAL A 153 11.54 8.07 -13.19
C VAL A 153 10.60 7.11 -13.87
N SER A 154 10.78 5.82 -13.64
CA SER A 154 9.80 4.80 -14.00
C SER A 154 8.78 4.63 -12.89
N ARG A 155 7.54 4.36 -13.27
CA ARG A 155 6.45 4.12 -12.33
C ARG A 155 5.78 2.81 -12.67
N ARG A 156 5.58 1.99 -11.64
CA ARG A 156 4.81 0.75 -11.75
C ARG A 156 3.54 0.87 -10.92
N PHE A 157 2.44 0.40 -11.45
CA PHE A 157 1.14 0.47 -10.80
C PHE A 157 0.63 -0.92 -10.51
N PHE A 158 0.11 -1.11 -9.32
CA PHE A 158 -0.38 -2.39 -8.85
C PHE A 158 -1.79 -2.26 -8.29
N LEU A 159 -2.63 -3.20 -8.64
CA LEU A 159 -3.92 -3.43 -8.00
C LEU A 159 -3.79 -4.66 -7.12
N ILE A 160 -4.07 -4.51 -5.83
CA ILE A 160 -3.84 -5.51 -4.81
C ILE A 160 -5.14 -5.73 -4.06
N PHE A 161 -5.51 -6.98 -3.88
CA PHE A 161 -6.70 -7.36 -3.12
C PHE A 161 -6.51 -8.69 -2.41
N GLU A 162 -7.27 -8.88 -1.33
CA GLU A 162 -7.25 -10.12 -0.54
C GLU A 162 -8.50 -10.95 -0.79
N TYR A 163 -8.37 -12.26 -0.58
CA TYR A 163 -9.53 -13.15 -0.55
C TYR A 163 -10.42 -12.83 0.65
N GLU A 164 -11.71 -12.73 0.42
CA GLU A 164 -12.71 -12.55 1.46
C GLU A 164 -13.64 -13.76 1.52
N PRO A 165 -13.69 -14.48 2.65
CA PRO A 165 -14.55 -15.64 2.78
C PRO A 165 -16.03 -15.20 2.75
N PHE A 166 -16.82 -15.84 1.90
CA PHE A 166 -18.25 -15.62 1.84
C PHE A 166 -18.95 -15.97 3.17
N ASN A 167 -18.43 -16.98 3.88
CA ASN A 167 -18.90 -17.37 5.21
C ASN A 167 -17.72 -17.55 6.17
N VAL A 168 -17.59 -16.67 7.16
CA VAL A 168 -16.49 -16.65 8.13
C VAL A 168 -16.40 -17.93 8.97
N ASN A 169 -17.50 -18.67 9.12
CA ASN A 169 -17.57 -19.89 9.94
C ASN A 169 -17.25 -21.17 9.17
N ARG A 170 -17.08 -21.11 7.86
CA ARG A 170 -16.73 -22.26 7.03
C ARG A 170 -15.24 -22.28 6.75
N LYS A 171 -14.56 -23.42 6.98
CA LYS A 171 -13.23 -23.65 6.46
C LYS A 171 -13.33 -23.75 4.94
N THR A 172 -12.72 -22.81 4.24
CA THR A 172 -12.69 -22.77 2.79
C THR A 172 -11.49 -23.59 2.31
N GLU A 173 -11.69 -24.42 1.30
CA GLU A 173 -10.63 -25.20 0.69
C GLU A 173 -9.69 -24.26 -0.10
N GLU A 174 -8.40 -24.59 -0.16
CA GLU A 174 -7.41 -23.79 -0.90
C GLU A 174 -7.80 -23.60 -2.37
N LYS A 175 -8.38 -24.62 -3.00
CA LYS A 175 -8.88 -24.56 -4.37
C LYS A 175 -9.98 -23.51 -4.57
N GLU A 176 -10.89 -23.35 -3.60
CA GLU A 176 -11.95 -22.32 -3.64
C GLU A 176 -11.35 -20.93 -3.53
N ILE A 177 -10.32 -20.77 -2.71
CA ILE A 177 -9.60 -19.50 -2.53
C ILE A 177 -8.90 -19.11 -3.84
N LEU A 178 -8.16 -20.04 -4.43
CA LEU A 178 -7.47 -19.84 -5.71
C LEU A 178 -8.47 -19.44 -6.81
N ALA A 179 -9.55 -20.18 -6.95
CA ALA A 179 -10.58 -19.91 -7.97
C ALA A 179 -11.25 -18.54 -7.77
N ALA A 180 -11.51 -18.15 -6.52
CA ALA A 180 -12.11 -16.86 -6.22
C ALA A 180 -11.17 -15.67 -6.53
N LEU A 181 -9.88 -15.78 -6.19
CA LEU A 181 -8.88 -14.77 -6.50
C LEU A 181 -8.63 -14.67 -8.01
N GLU A 182 -8.60 -15.80 -8.72
CA GLU A 182 -8.44 -15.81 -10.17
C GLU A 182 -9.66 -15.19 -10.87
N THR A 183 -10.87 -15.49 -10.40
CA THR A 183 -12.11 -14.86 -10.89
C THR A 183 -12.07 -13.33 -10.67
N ALA A 184 -11.62 -12.89 -9.50
CA ALA A 184 -11.47 -11.45 -9.20
C ALA A 184 -10.41 -10.79 -10.10
N ALA A 185 -9.30 -11.49 -10.36
CA ALA A 185 -8.25 -11.03 -11.27
C ALA A 185 -8.75 -10.89 -12.71
N GLN A 186 -9.45 -11.90 -13.20
CA GLN A 186 -10.02 -11.88 -14.56
C GLN A 186 -11.10 -10.80 -14.70
N THR A 187 -11.90 -10.58 -13.66
CA THR A 187 -12.87 -9.47 -13.60
C THR A 187 -12.16 -8.13 -13.69
N ALA A 188 -11.11 -7.92 -12.88
CA ALA A 188 -10.31 -6.72 -12.90
C ALA A 188 -9.72 -6.49 -14.31
N LYS A 189 -9.11 -7.52 -14.92
CA LYS A 189 -8.56 -7.45 -16.28
C LYS A 189 -9.59 -6.99 -17.31
N THR A 190 -10.79 -7.58 -17.29
CA THR A 190 -11.85 -7.27 -18.25
C THR A 190 -12.32 -5.81 -18.14
N PHE A 191 -12.53 -5.32 -16.91
CA PHE A 191 -13.04 -3.97 -16.69
C PHE A 191 -11.96 -2.91 -16.83
N LEU A 192 -10.72 -3.17 -16.41
CA LEU A 192 -9.62 -2.23 -16.60
C LEU A 192 -9.26 -2.07 -18.08
N TYR A 193 -9.34 -3.13 -18.87
CA TYR A 193 -9.22 -3.04 -20.31
C TYR A 193 -10.23 -2.06 -20.93
N GLN A 194 -11.49 -2.06 -20.44
CA GLN A 194 -12.49 -1.09 -20.87
C GLN A 194 -12.15 0.35 -20.46
N CYS A 195 -11.33 0.52 -19.41
CA CYS A 195 -10.78 1.82 -19.03
C CYS A 195 -9.57 2.22 -19.88
N GLY A 196 -9.07 1.32 -20.74
CA GLY A 196 -7.85 1.50 -21.52
C GLY A 196 -6.57 1.14 -20.72
N ASN A 197 -6.68 0.61 -19.52
CA ASN A 197 -5.57 0.13 -18.73
C ASN A 197 -5.43 -1.39 -18.90
N ASP A 198 -4.27 -1.85 -19.36
CA ASP A 198 -4.03 -3.27 -19.51
C ASP A 198 -3.45 -3.87 -18.21
N VAL A 199 -3.87 -5.08 -17.87
CA VAL A 199 -3.22 -5.88 -16.86
C VAL A 199 -2.06 -6.63 -17.49
N VAL A 200 -0.85 -6.37 -17.01
CA VAL A 200 0.37 -7.00 -17.51
C VAL A 200 0.34 -8.48 -17.16
N MET A 201 0.55 -9.33 -18.15
CA MET A 201 0.62 -10.78 -17.97
C MET A 201 2.07 -11.20 -17.80
N HIS A 202 2.36 -11.91 -16.73
CA HIS A 202 3.68 -12.46 -16.46
C HIS A 202 3.69 -13.98 -16.69
N GLU A 203 4.73 -14.50 -17.32
CA GLU A 203 4.88 -15.94 -17.56
C GLU A 203 4.99 -16.72 -16.25
N ASN A 204 5.69 -16.16 -15.27
CA ASN A 204 5.85 -16.72 -13.94
C ASN A 204 5.33 -15.70 -12.89
N GLU A 205 4.10 -15.90 -12.43
CA GLU A 205 3.46 -15.02 -11.45
C GLU A 205 4.12 -15.08 -10.06
N ASP A 206 4.74 -16.19 -9.69
CA ASP A 206 5.45 -16.33 -8.41
C ASP A 206 6.74 -15.51 -8.42
N GLU A 207 7.46 -15.56 -9.53
CA GLU A 207 8.67 -14.75 -9.73
C GLU A 207 8.34 -13.27 -9.77
N PHE A 208 7.31 -12.88 -10.53
CA PHE A 208 6.81 -11.52 -10.58
C PHE A 208 6.45 -10.99 -9.19
N THR A 209 5.65 -11.74 -8.43
CA THR A 209 5.23 -11.35 -7.07
C THR A 209 6.42 -11.21 -6.13
N THR A 210 7.40 -12.11 -6.25
CA THR A 210 8.65 -12.06 -5.48
C THR A 210 9.48 -10.84 -5.87
N ASP A 211 9.56 -10.51 -7.18
CA ASP A 211 10.28 -9.34 -7.69
C ASP A 211 9.68 -8.02 -7.19
N VAL A 212 8.36 -7.92 -7.15
CA VAL A 212 7.68 -6.73 -6.59
C VAL A 212 8.07 -6.50 -5.13
N LEU A 213 8.07 -7.56 -4.31
CA LEU A 213 8.47 -7.48 -2.91
C LEU A 213 9.96 -7.19 -2.76
N TYR A 214 10.79 -7.85 -3.56
CA TYR A 214 12.23 -7.64 -3.57
C TYR A 214 12.59 -6.20 -3.93
N THR A 215 12.02 -5.68 -5.00
CA THR A 215 12.23 -4.29 -5.46
C THR A 215 11.80 -3.27 -4.41
N LEU A 216 10.69 -3.51 -3.72
CA LEU A 216 10.19 -2.60 -2.70
C LEU A 216 11.08 -2.56 -1.46
N LEU A 217 11.56 -3.72 -1.01
CA LEU A 217 12.35 -3.86 0.21
C LEU A 217 13.84 -3.61 0.02
N ASN A 218 14.34 -3.71 -1.22
CA ASN A 218 15.76 -3.62 -1.57
C ASN A 218 16.02 -2.63 -2.72
N ARG A 219 15.57 -1.38 -2.56
CA ARG A 219 15.53 -0.36 -3.63
C ARG A 219 16.86 -0.07 -4.31
N THR A 220 17.97 -0.06 -3.56
CA THR A 220 19.32 0.10 -4.12
C THR A 220 19.84 -1.22 -4.70
N LEU A 221 19.70 -2.29 -3.92
CA LEU A 221 20.25 -3.58 -4.29
C LEU A 221 19.62 -4.16 -5.57
N CYS A 222 18.31 -3.97 -5.76
CA CYS A 222 17.61 -4.50 -6.93
C CYS A 222 18.06 -3.88 -8.27
N THR A 223 18.75 -2.75 -8.24
CA THR A 223 19.35 -2.13 -9.45
C THR A 223 20.66 -2.80 -9.81
N ASP A 224 21.48 -3.11 -8.80
CA ASP A 224 22.80 -3.71 -8.99
C ASP A 224 22.71 -5.24 -9.13
N LYS A 225 21.77 -5.86 -8.43
CA LYS A 225 21.52 -7.31 -8.39
C LYS A 225 20.04 -7.59 -8.65
N PRO A 226 19.64 -7.94 -9.87
CA PRO A 226 18.29 -8.40 -10.19
C PRO A 226 17.90 -9.66 -9.40
N LEU A 227 16.60 -9.92 -9.24
CA LEU A 227 16.11 -11.05 -8.46
C LEU A 227 16.73 -12.42 -8.83
N PRO A 228 16.93 -12.79 -10.11
CA PRO A 228 17.56 -14.08 -10.47
C PRO A 228 18.99 -14.22 -9.95
N GLU A 229 19.77 -13.14 -9.95
CA GLU A 229 21.12 -13.12 -9.40
C GLU A 229 21.10 -13.24 -7.87
N ARG A 230 20.15 -12.55 -7.21
CA ARG A 230 19.94 -12.64 -5.76
C ARG A 230 19.57 -14.05 -5.34
N ILE A 231 18.66 -14.70 -6.07
CA ILE A 231 18.29 -16.11 -5.84
C ILE A 231 19.52 -17.00 -5.92
N THR A 232 20.31 -16.86 -6.98
CA THR A 232 21.52 -17.65 -7.20
C THR A 232 22.55 -17.46 -6.07
N GLU A 233 22.74 -16.22 -5.60
CA GLU A 233 23.64 -15.89 -4.50
C GLU A 233 23.20 -16.55 -3.19
N VAL A 234 21.92 -16.38 -2.81
CA VAL A 234 21.36 -16.94 -1.56
C VAL A 234 21.39 -18.46 -1.57
N LEU A 235 21.06 -19.09 -2.70
CA LEU A 235 21.15 -20.54 -2.87
C LEU A 235 22.59 -21.02 -2.72
N GLY A 236 23.55 -20.35 -3.37
CA GLY A 236 24.97 -20.68 -3.28
C GLY A 236 25.52 -20.55 -1.85
N GLN A 237 25.14 -19.50 -1.12
CA GLN A 237 25.52 -19.31 0.29
C GLN A 237 24.95 -20.41 1.17
N ARG A 238 23.69 -20.79 1.02
CA ARG A 238 23.07 -21.86 1.81
C ARG A 238 23.68 -23.23 1.53
N MET A 239 23.99 -23.53 0.26
CA MET A 239 24.69 -24.75 -0.12
C MET A 239 26.10 -24.81 0.52
N ALA A 240 26.84 -23.71 0.53
CA ALA A 240 28.14 -23.61 1.16
C ALA A 240 28.07 -23.80 2.70
N GLU A 241 26.97 -23.37 3.32
CA GLU A 241 26.71 -23.57 4.74
C GLU A 241 26.13 -24.95 5.08
N GLY A 242 25.89 -25.82 4.09
CA GLY A 242 25.28 -27.15 4.29
C GLY A 242 23.83 -27.10 4.77
N LYS A 243 23.12 -25.99 4.52
CA LYS A 243 21.70 -25.83 4.85
C LYS A 243 20.81 -26.40 3.74
N ASP A 244 19.64 -26.87 4.12
CA ASP A 244 18.64 -27.37 3.17
C ASP A 244 18.20 -26.26 2.20
N VAL A 245 18.17 -26.59 0.92
CA VAL A 245 17.82 -25.70 -0.19
C VAL A 245 16.35 -25.90 -0.60
N ASP A 246 15.77 -27.05 -0.33
CA ASP A 246 14.41 -27.41 -0.76
C ASP A 246 13.32 -26.72 0.10
N THR A 247 13.67 -26.19 1.27
CA THR A 247 12.77 -25.55 2.22
C THR A 247 12.99 -24.03 2.34
N ILE A 248 13.48 -23.37 1.29
CA ILE A 248 13.74 -21.93 1.31
C ILE A 248 12.41 -21.16 1.21
N HIS A 249 12.18 -20.28 2.18
CA HIS A 249 11.08 -19.31 2.10
C HIS A 249 11.43 -18.14 1.19
N CYS A 250 10.45 -17.59 0.47
CA CYS A 250 10.62 -16.40 -0.37
C CYS A 250 11.22 -15.21 0.40
N ASN A 251 10.99 -15.13 1.71
CA ASN A 251 11.57 -14.09 2.57
C ASN A 251 13.11 -14.11 2.60
N ALA A 252 13.75 -15.25 2.33
CA ALA A 252 15.20 -15.32 2.23
C ALA A 252 15.77 -14.50 1.05
N PHE A 253 14.97 -14.33 0.00
CA PHE A 253 15.33 -13.53 -1.18
C PHE A 253 14.87 -12.08 -1.04
N THR A 254 13.71 -11.84 -0.45
CA THR A 254 13.05 -10.54 -0.40
C THR A 254 13.40 -9.72 0.84
N ALA A 255 13.76 -10.36 1.96
CA ALA A 255 14.08 -9.61 3.18
C ALA A 255 15.24 -8.65 2.98
N PRO A 256 15.16 -7.43 3.53
CA PRO A 256 16.26 -6.49 3.51
C PRO A 256 17.41 -6.98 4.40
N GLU A 257 18.63 -6.56 4.11
CA GLU A 257 19.82 -6.91 4.91
C GLU A 257 19.81 -6.21 6.27
N SER A 258 19.25 -5.01 6.32
CA SER A 258 19.12 -4.24 7.56
C SER A 258 17.80 -3.49 7.64
N LEU A 259 17.21 -3.49 8.85
CA LEU A 259 15.96 -2.78 9.15
C LEU A 259 16.04 -2.15 10.53
N ASP A 260 16.02 -0.82 10.62
CA ASP A 260 15.97 -0.08 11.88
C ASP A 260 14.64 0.66 12.03
N LEU A 261 13.85 0.25 13.02
CA LEU A 261 12.51 0.75 13.35
C LEU A 261 12.47 1.59 14.63
N LYS A 262 13.63 1.98 15.17
CA LYS A 262 13.72 2.64 16.49
C LYS A 262 13.32 4.11 16.46
N HIS A 263 13.32 4.72 15.30
CA HIS A 263 13.08 6.15 15.16
C HIS A 263 11.59 6.49 15.08
N SER A 264 11.21 7.62 15.64
CA SER A 264 9.81 8.05 15.70
C SER A 264 9.27 8.60 14.38
N ASN A 265 10.14 9.08 13.49
CA ASN A 265 9.79 9.84 12.30
C ASN A 265 10.33 9.26 10.99
N TYR A 266 11.13 8.20 11.04
CA TYR A 266 11.61 7.46 9.87
C TYR A 266 11.94 6.01 10.23
N VAL A 267 12.10 5.20 9.19
CA VAL A 267 12.63 3.83 9.22
C VAL A 267 13.87 3.81 8.36
N ARG A 268 14.85 2.98 8.71
CA ARG A 268 16.04 2.79 7.90
C ARG A 268 16.06 1.38 7.34
N ILE A 269 16.10 1.27 6.01
CA ILE A 269 16.09 -0.01 5.28
C ILE A 269 17.29 -0.03 4.35
N ASN A 270 18.21 -0.99 4.51
CA ASN A 270 19.43 -1.11 3.71
C ASN A 270 20.20 0.22 3.56
N GLY A 271 20.26 0.99 4.64
CA GLY A 271 20.94 2.29 4.65
C GLY A 271 20.11 3.47 4.18
N LEU A 272 19.04 3.28 3.40
CA LEU A 272 18.12 4.33 2.98
C LEU A 272 17.17 4.74 4.10
N TYR A 273 16.80 6.01 4.09
CA TYR A 273 15.81 6.59 5.00
C TYR A 273 14.43 6.58 4.35
N HIS A 274 13.45 6.02 5.06
CA HIS A 274 12.07 5.96 4.63
C HIS A 274 11.19 6.65 5.66
N THR A 275 10.25 7.46 5.23
CA THR A 275 9.22 8.02 6.10
C THR A 275 7.84 7.81 5.51
N TYR A 276 6.88 7.60 6.39
CA TYR A 276 5.49 7.35 6.03
C TYR A 276 4.65 8.55 6.46
N LEU A 277 3.86 9.06 5.52
CA LEU A 277 2.96 10.19 5.71
C LEU A 277 1.56 9.77 5.31
N MET A 278 0.57 10.40 5.93
CA MET A 278 -0.85 10.16 5.63
C MET A 278 -1.59 11.49 5.46
N VAL A 279 -2.65 11.47 4.66
CA VAL A 279 -3.63 12.55 4.65
C VAL A 279 -4.62 12.27 5.77
N PRO A 280 -4.75 13.14 6.79
CA PRO A 280 -5.65 12.91 7.90
C PRO A 280 -7.13 13.01 7.45
N SER A 281 -8.05 12.47 8.24
CA SER A 281 -9.48 12.43 7.90
C SER A 281 -10.09 13.79 7.56
N ASP A 282 -9.62 14.84 8.20
CA ASP A 282 -9.99 16.25 8.01
C ASP A 282 -9.17 16.98 6.94
N GLY A 283 -8.06 16.39 6.50
CA GLY A 283 -7.13 16.99 5.56
C GLY A 283 -7.43 16.77 4.08
N TYR A 284 -8.52 16.09 3.73
CA TYR A 284 -8.90 15.87 2.33
C TYR A 284 -9.76 17.01 1.80
N LYS A 285 -9.53 17.36 0.53
CA LYS A 285 -10.41 18.27 -0.20
C LYS A 285 -11.85 17.75 -0.25
N ASN A 286 -12.81 18.63 -0.08
CA ASN A 286 -14.22 18.24 -0.08
C ASN A 286 -14.77 17.87 -1.46
N LYS A 287 -14.20 18.44 -2.51
CA LYS A 287 -14.56 18.17 -3.90
C LYS A 287 -13.27 17.94 -4.69
N VAL A 288 -13.21 16.83 -5.38
CA VAL A 288 -12.07 16.48 -6.24
C VAL A 288 -12.47 16.59 -7.70
N THR A 289 -11.52 16.92 -8.54
CA THR A 289 -11.63 16.88 -10.00
C THR A 289 -10.99 15.60 -10.52
N PRO A 290 -11.41 15.06 -11.66
CA PRO A 290 -10.74 13.90 -12.26
C PRO A 290 -9.24 14.10 -12.40
N GLY A 291 -8.47 13.09 -11.99
CA GLY A 291 -7.00 13.16 -12.01
C GLY A 291 -6.36 13.98 -10.89
N TRP A 292 -7.05 14.23 -9.79
CA TRP A 292 -6.55 15.00 -8.63
C TRP A 292 -5.27 14.44 -8.00
N LEU A 293 -5.01 13.13 -8.15
CA LEU A 293 -3.79 12.48 -7.68
C LEU A 293 -2.60 12.62 -8.65
N SER A 294 -2.80 13.16 -9.86
CA SER A 294 -1.77 13.22 -10.90
C SER A 294 -0.51 13.98 -10.46
N LEU A 295 -0.65 15.03 -9.65
CA LEU A 295 0.50 15.76 -9.11
C LEU A 295 1.32 14.91 -8.14
N LEU A 296 0.67 14.10 -7.30
CA LEU A 296 1.34 13.15 -6.41
C LEU A 296 2.07 12.06 -7.21
N ILE A 297 1.41 11.50 -8.21
CA ILE A 297 1.98 10.47 -9.08
C ILE A 297 3.24 11.01 -9.79
N ASN A 298 3.26 12.31 -10.11
CA ASN A 298 4.36 12.98 -10.80
C ASN A 298 5.38 13.64 -9.87
N ALA A 299 5.29 13.44 -8.56
CA ALA A 299 6.13 14.12 -7.56
C ALA A 299 7.62 13.71 -7.56
N GLY A 300 8.02 12.73 -8.35
CA GLY A 300 9.43 12.37 -8.56
C GLY A 300 9.83 11.00 -8.05
N GLU A 301 11.14 10.76 -8.01
CA GLU A 301 11.75 9.51 -7.54
C GLU A 301 11.63 9.36 -6.03
N GLY A 302 11.52 8.10 -5.57
CA GLY A 302 11.51 7.76 -4.14
C GLY A 302 10.20 8.12 -3.44
N ILE A 303 9.15 8.42 -4.20
CA ILE A 303 7.82 8.69 -3.66
C ILE A 303 6.88 7.58 -4.12
N ASP A 304 6.40 6.77 -3.18
CA ASP A 304 5.38 5.77 -3.44
C ASP A 304 4.07 6.19 -2.84
N ILE A 305 3.00 5.74 -3.48
CA ILE A 305 1.64 6.05 -3.08
C ILE A 305 0.88 4.76 -2.87
N ASP A 306 0.22 4.66 -1.73
CA ASP A 306 -0.72 3.59 -1.42
C ASP A 306 -2.11 4.20 -1.22
N PHE A 307 -3.02 3.85 -2.08
CA PHE A 307 -4.40 4.29 -2.06
C PHE A 307 -5.28 3.12 -1.69
N TYR A 308 -5.91 3.20 -0.52
CA TYR A 308 -6.77 2.15 0.00
C TYR A 308 -8.23 2.51 -0.17
N LEU A 309 -9.00 1.57 -0.68
CA LEU A 309 -10.45 1.64 -0.78
C LEU A 309 -11.07 0.46 -0.03
N HIS A 310 -11.94 0.78 0.92
CA HIS A 310 -12.66 -0.23 1.70
C HIS A 310 -14.16 -0.03 1.57
N LYS A 311 -14.79 -0.88 0.77
CA LYS A 311 -16.23 -0.86 0.52
C LYS A 311 -17.01 -1.14 1.80
N GLN A 312 -18.09 -0.41 2.02
CA GLN A 312 -18.91 -0.53 3.22
C GLN A 312 -20.31 -1.02 2.90
N PRO A 313 -20.93 -1.83 3.78
CA PRO A 313 -22.32 -2.26 3.62
C PRO A 313 -23.28 -1.07 3.64
N LYS A 314 -24.06 -0.88 2.56
CA LYS A 314 -24.97 0.27 2.38
C LYS A 314 -25.93 0.47 3.54
N ASP A 315 -26.59 -0.61 3.98
CA ASP A 315 -27.61 -0.53 5.03
C ASP A 315 -27.07 0.02 6.34
N LYS A 316 -25.89 -0.48 6.76
CA LYS A 316 -25.22 -0.01 7.97
C LYS A 316 -24.83 1.47 7.87
N ILE A 317 -24.34 1.90 6.70
CA ILE A 317 -23.94 3.28 6.46
C ILE A 317 -25.16 4.20 6.44
N GLN A 318 -26.25 3.83 5.76
CA GLN A 318 -27.48 4.63 5.75
C GLN A 318 -28.04 4.85 7.15
N GLN A 319 -28.05 3.82 7.99
CA GLN A 319 -28.46 3.94 9.38
C GLN A 319 -27.56 4.90 10.18
N ARG A 320 -26.22 4.73 10.08
CA ARG A 320 -25.24 5.59 10.77
C ARG A 320 -25.35 7.05 10.32
N LEU A 321 -25.44 7.32 9.02
CA LEU A 321 -25.62 8.66 8.49
C LEU A 321 -26.94 9.27 8.98
N GLY A 322 -28.02 8.49 8.97
CA GLY A 322 -29.31 8.96 9.49
C GLY A 322 -29.28 9.31 10.98
N GLN A 323 -28.57 8.54 11.78
CA GLN A 323 -28.35 8.83 13.20
C GLN A 323 -27.48 10.08 13.39
N GLN A 324 -26.36 10.19 12.68
CA GLN A 324 -25.45 11.31 12.80
C GLN A 324 -26.11 12.64 12.40
N ILE A 325 -26.87 12.64 11.30
CA ILE A 325 -27.62 13.82 10.87
C ILE A 325 -28.62 14.24 11.94
N ARG A 326 -29.36 13.30 12.58
CA ARG A 326 -30.29 13.61 13.65
C ARG A 326 -29.60 14.20 14.87
N ILE A 327 -28.47 13.62 15.29
CA ILE A 327 -27.68 14.11 16.41
C ILE A 327 -27.17 15.53 16.13
N ASN A 328 -26.58 15.78 14.95
CA ASN A 328 -26.09 17.10 14.59
C ASN A 328 -27.21 18.14 14.52
N ARG A 329 -28.40 17.76 14.02
CA ARG A 329 -29.61 18.64 14.03
C ARG A 329 -30.08 18.98 15.43
N SER A 330 -30.04 17.99 16.35
CA SER A 330 -30.39 18.27 17.76
C SER A 330 -29.41 19.25 18.37
N LYS A 331 -28.11 19.04 18.15
CA LYS A 331 -27.08 19.95 18.67
C LYS A 331 -27.23 21.39 18.16
N ILE A 332 -27.60 21.58 16.89
CA ILE A 332 -27.87 22.93 16.35
C ILE A 332 -29.04 23.60 17.06
N LYS A 333 -30.11 22.84 17.39
CA LYS A 333 -31.26 23.39 18.11
C LYS A 333 -30.93 23.79 19.55
N ASP A 334 -30.00 23.07 20.17
CA ASP A 334 -29.59 23.28 21.56
C ASP A 334 -28.42 24.28 21.68
N ALA A 335 -27.73 24.60 20.58
CA ALA A 335 -26.65 25.56 20.56
C ALA A 335 -27.19 26.97 20.56
N SER A 336 -27.03 27.68 21.69
CA SER A 336 -27.14 29.12 21.73
C SER A 336 -26.02 29.73 20.87
N ASP A 337 -26.38 30.53 19.96
CA ASP A 337 -25.80 31.37 18.93
C ASP A 337 -24.32 31.84 19.08
N THR A 338 -23.38 30.94 19.35
CA THR A 338 -21.90 31.22 19.39
C THR A 338 -21.15 30.36 18.37
N ASN A 339 -21.25 30.74 17.21
CA ASN A 339 -20.46 30.97 16.01
C ASN A 339 -19.62 29.85 15.33
N SER A 340 -18.69 29.15 15.90
CA SER A 340 -17.86 28.17 15.15
C SER A 340 -18.51 26.80 15.06
N ASP A 341 -19.16 26.37 16.12
CA ASP A 341 -19.79 25.04 16.19
C ASP A 341 -21.01 24.91 15.27
N PHE A 342 -21.72 26.04 14.99
CA PHE A 342 -22.89 26.03 14.12
C PHE A 342 -22.52 25.75 12.66
N ASP A 343 -21.53 26.43 12.12
CA ASP A 343 -21.08 26.28 10.73
C ASP A 343 -20.52 24.88 10.48
N ASP A 344 -19.78 24.34 11.43
CA ASP A 344 -19.25 22.97 11.37
C ASP A 344 -20.36 21.92 11.40
N LEU A 345 -21.37 22.11 12.27
CA LEU A 345 -22.52 21.21 12.34
C LEU A 345 -23.39 21.29 11.08
N ASP A 346 -23.62 22.49 10.53
CA ASP A 346 -24.38 22.66 9.30
C ASP A 346 -23.65 22.04 8.10
N SER A 347 -22.35 22.27 7.98
CA SER A 347 -21.50 21.64 6.99
C SER A 347 -21.53 20.11 7.09
N ALA A 348 -21.44 19.56 8.31
CA ALA A 348 -21.54 18.12 8.55
C ALA A 348 -22.91 17.54 8.17
N ILE A 349 -23.99 18.29 8.41
CA ILE A 349 -25.36 17.89 8.02
C ILE A 349 -25.49 17.87 6.49
N ARG A 350 -25.03 18.91 5.80
CA ARG A 350 -25.06 18.99 4.33
C ARG A 350 -24.26 17.85 3.70
N SER A 351 -23.06 17.58 4.20
CA SER A 351 -22.21 16.46 3.78
C SER A 351 -22.92 15.11 4.02
N GLY A 352 -23.58 14.94 5.16
CA GLY A 352 -24.36 13.75 5.46
C GLY A 352 -25.51 13.51 4.49
N TYR A 353 -26.25 14.59 4.11
CA TYR A 353 -27.31 14.50 3.10
C TYR A 353 -26.77 14.19 1.71
N PHE A 354 -25.64 14.79 1.32
CA PHE A 354 -24.99 14.51 0.05
C PHE A 354 -24.64 13.01 -0.05
N LEU A 355 -23.99 12.44 0.97
CA LEU A 355 -23.66 11.01 1.00
C LEU A 355 -24.92 10.13 0.97
N LYS A 356 -25.97 10.52 1.69
CA LYS A 356 -27.23 9.79 1.69
C LYS A 356 -27.95 9.84 0.34
N ALA A 357 -27.90 10.96 -0.36
CA ALA A 357 -28.43 11.10 -1.72
C ALA A 357 -27.68 10.23 -2.73
N GLY A 358 -26.33 10.18 -2.67
CA GLY A 358 -25.54 9.27 -3.52
C GLY A 358 -25.89 7.81 -3.29
N LEU A 359 -26.03 7.38 -2.03
CA LEU A 359 -26.47 6.02 -1.70
C LEU A 359 -27.87 5.70 -2.23
N ALA A 360 -28.80 6.68 -2.22
CA ALA A 360 -30.13 6.54 -2.80
C ALA A 360 -30.09 6.45 -4.32
N ASN A 361 -29.11 7.10 -4.96
CA ASN A 361 -28.86 7.03 -6.40
C ASN A 361 -28.00 5.80 -6.79
N ASN A 362 -27.96 4.77 -5.94
CA ASN A 362 -27.31 3.51 -6.18
C ASN A 362 -25.77 3.56 -6.29
N GLU A 363 -25.15 4.60 -5.69
CA GLU A 363 -23.70 4.58 -5.48
C GLU A 363 -23.34 3.67 -4.29
N ASP A 364 -22.12 3.15 -4.30
CA ASP A 364 -21.53 2.47 -3.14
C ASP A 364 -20.77 3.45 -2.28
N PHE A 365 -20.50 3.08 -1.05
CA PHE A 365 -19.80 3.89 -0.08
C PHE A 365 -18.48 3.21 0.31
N TYR A 366 -17.42 4.01 0.32
CA TYR A 366 -16.07 3.56 0.66
C TYR A 366 -15.48 4.41 1.79
N TYR A 367 -14.65 3.77 2.59
CA TYR A 367 -13.61 4.48 3.31
C TYR A 367 -12.34 4.47 2.47
N MET A 368 -11.82 5.66 2.23
CA MET A 368 -10.60 5.90 1.47
C MET A 368 -9.49 6.31 2.42
N ASN A 369 -8.27 5.84 2.18
CA ASN A 369 -7.07 6.23 2.91
C ASN A 369 -5.94 6.43 1.90
N LEU A 370 -5.12 7.46 2.14
CA LEU A 370 -3.94 7.75 1.33
C LEU A 370 -2.70 7.73 2.23
N LEU A 371 -1.76 6.84 1.91
CA LEU A 371 -0.47 6.71 2.54
C LEU A 371 0.61 7.04 1.50
N ILE A 372 1.57 7.85 1.88
CA ILE A 372 2.70 8.25 1.02
C ILE A 372 3.98 7.81 1.71
N THR A 373 4.82 7.09 0.98
CA THR A 373 6.17 6.72 1.40
C THR A 373 7.17 7.62 0.70
N ILE A 374 8.07 8.23 1.45
CA ILE A 374 9.18 9.01 0.91
C ILE A 374 10.47 8.31 1.27
N THR A 375 11.32 8.09 0.26
CA THR A 375 12.64 7.48 0.40
C THR A 375 13.72 8.50 0.05
N ALA A 376 14.82 8.53 0.82
CA ALA A 376 15.97 9.39 0.58
C ALA A 376 17.27 8.72 0.99
N SER A 377 18.39 9.20 0.46
CA SER A 377 19.74 8.71 0.78
C SER A 377 20.23 9.19 2.14
N ASP A 378 19.83 10.38 2.56
CA ASP A 378 20.20 11.00 3.82
C ASP A 378 19.02 11.74 4.49
N LEU A 379 19.23 12.22 5.71
CA LEU A 379 18.18 12.87 6.51
C LEU A 379 17.84 14.28 6.02
N GLU A 380 18.79 15.01 5.44
CA GLU A 380 18.56 16.37 4.94
C GLU A 380 17.68 16.31 3.69
N GLU A 381 18.00 15.39 2.78
CA GLU A 381 17.18 15.10 1.60
C GLU A 381 15.77 14.65 2.01
N LEU A 382 15.68 13.75 3.01
CA LEU A 382 14.38 13.26 3.49
C LEU A 382 13.52 14.42 3.99
N GLN A 383 14.10 15.33 4.80
CA GLN A 383 13.38 16.49 5.34
C GLN A 383 12.95 17.44 4.23
N TRP A 384 13.83 17.69 3.27
CA TRP A 384 13.52 18.52 2.11
C TRP A 384 12.35 17.94 1.30
N ARG A 385 12.41 16.65 0.97
CA ARG A 385 11.34 15.94 0.24
C ARG A 385 9.99 15.97 0.98
N ILE A 386 10.01 15.84 2.32
CA ILE A 386 8.80 15.96 3.15
C ILE A 386 8.19 17.34 3.00
N GLN A 387 9.01 18.40 3.05
CA GLN A 387 8.50 19.78 2.92
C GLN A 387 7.94 20.05 1.52
N GLU A 388 8.62 19.58 0.48
CA GLU A 388 8.13 19.71 -0.90
C GLU A 388 6.81 18.99 -1.08
N MET A 389 6.67 17.76 -0.54
CA MET A 389 5.42 17.01 -0.61
C MET A 389 4.29 17.71 0.16
N LYS A 390 4.57 18.30 1.32
CA LYS A 390 3.58 19.10 2.06
C LYS A 390 3.14 20.31 1.28
N LYS A 391 4.06 21.07 0.67
CA LYS A 391 3.72 22.21 -0.19
C LYS A 391 2.86 21.79 -1.38
N LEU A 392 3.20 20.66 -2.02
CA LEU A 392 2.44 20.12 -3.14
C LEU A 392 0.99 19.83 -2.73
N LEU A 393 0.77 19.17 -1.60
CA LEU A 393 -0.59 18.86 -1.13
C LEU A 393 -1.35 20.07 -0.64
N ILE A 394 -0.69 21.02 0.02
CA ILE A 394 -1.31 22.29 0.40
C ILE A 394 -1.78 23.06 -0.85
N SER A 395 -1.04 23.01 -1.96
CA SER A 395 -1.49 23.62 -3.23
C SER A 395 -2.76 22.98 -3.81
N GLN A 396 -3.13 21.79 -3.34
CA GLN A 396 -4.33 21.05 -3.70
C GLN A 396 -5.42 21.13 -2.59
N ASP A 397 -5.30 22.03 -1.65
CA ASP A 397 -6.20 22.15 -0.47
C ASP A 397 -6.25 20.85 0.36
N MET A 398 -5.13 20.16 0.49
CA MET A 398 -5.00 18.95 1.29
C MET A 398 -3.90 19.10 2.34
N ASP A 399 -4.10 18.50 3.51
CA ASP A 399 -3.10 18.44 4.58
C ASP A 399 -2.32 17.12 4.51
N LEU A 400 -1.05 17.15 4.90
CA LEU A 400 -0.20 15.97 4.97
C LEU A 400 0.51 15.89 6.32
N ARG A 401 0.32 14.77 7.02
CA ARG A 401 0.91 14.55 8.34
C ARG A 401 1.86 13.36 8.33
N SER A 402 3.00 13.52 8.98
CA SER A 402 3.94 12.42 9.20
C SER A 402 3.36 11.44 10.24
N CYS A 403 3.55 10.15 10.02
CA CYS A 403 3.14 9.08 10.93
C CYS A 403 4.10 8.98 12.13
N TYR A 404 4.19 10.06 12.94
CA TYR A 404 5.06 10.07 14.13
C TYR A 404 4.68 8.94 15.08
N PHE A 405 5.70 8.19 15.56
CA PHE A 405 5.55 6.99 16.40
C PHE A 405 4.71 5.85 15.78
N LEU A 406 4.37 5.96 14.49
CA LEU A 406 3.64 4.96 13.71
C LEU A 406 4.41 4.56 12.44
N GLN A 407 5.72 4.77 12.42
CA GLN A 407 6.55 4.48 11.24
C GLN A 407 6.62 2.97 10.94
N GLU A 408 6.67 2.11 11.96
CA GLU A 408 6.57 0.65 11.78
C GLU A 408 5.22 0.26 11.18
N GLN A 409 4.13 0.87 11.64
CA GLN A 409 2.79 0.63 11.09
C GLN A 409 2.70 1.13 9.64
N GLY A 410 3.31 2.29 9.35
CA GLY A 410 3.46 2.82 7.99
C GLY A 410 4.20 1.85 7.09
N PHE A 411 5.36 1.35 7.53
CA PHE A 411 6.14 0.35 6.81
C PHE A 411 5.31 -0.91 6.49
N ARG A 412 4.65 -1.49 7.49
CA ARG A 412 3.83 -2.69 7.28
C ARG A 412 2.64 -2.42 6.36
N SER A 413 2.06 -1.24 6.43
CA SER A 413 0.95 -0.84 5.58
C SER A 413 1.40 -0.55 4.15
N SER A 414 2.62 -0.08 3.93
CA SER A 414 3.13 0.16 2.57
C SER A 414 3.48 -1.12 1.81
N LEU A 415 3.48 -2.29 2.45
CA LEU A 415 3.65 -3.55 1.73
C LEU A 415 2.43 -3.84 0.85
N PRO A 416 2.60 -4.48 -0.32
CA PRO A 416 1.51 -4.79 -1.24
C PRO A 416 0.70 -6.01 -0.76
N LEU A 417 0.07 -5.87 0.42
CA LEU A 417 -0.64 -6.95 1.12
C LEU A 417 -2.11 -6.61 1.42
N ALA A 418 -2.67 -5.58 0.79
CA ALA A 418 -4.03 -5.08 1.01
C ALA A 418 -4.35 -4.85 2.50
N SER A 419 -3.35 -4.47 3.30
CA SER A 419 -3.46 -4.36 4.76
C SER A 419 -3.02 -2.98 5.24
N LEU A 420 -3.97 -2.23 5.78
CA LEU A 420 -3.70 -0.96 6.44
C LEU A 420 -3.81 -1.13 7.96
N ASP A 421 -2.81 -0.65 8.71
CA ASP A 421 -2.84 -0.68 10.17
C ASP A 421 -4.08 0.03 10.71
N LYS A 422 -4.70 -0.53 11.75
CA LYS A 422 -5.95 -0.02 12.31
C LYS A 422 -5.85 1.43 12.78
N LYS A 423 -4.71 1.85 13.35
CA LYS A 423 -4.54 3.24 13.81
C LYS A 423 -4.41 4.19 12.64
N LEU A 424 -3.63 3.84 11.61
CA LEU A 424 -3.52 4.62 10.39
C LEU A 424 -4.86 4.72 9.68
N TYR A 425 -5.59 3.61 9.58
CA TYR A 425 -6.94 3.58 9.02
C TYR A 425 -7.87 4.58 9.72
N GLU A 426 -7.96 4.56 11.05
CA GLU A 426 -8.83 5.45 11.81
C GLU A 426 -8.42 6.94 11.71
N LEU A 427 -7.12 7.23 11.61
CA LEU A 427 -6.60 8.58 11.53
C LEU A 427 -6.76 9.22 10.15
N SER A 428 -6.77 8.42 9.08
CA SER A 428 -6.75 8.92 7.71
C SER A 428 -7.97 8.57 6.86
N LYS A 429 -8.97 7.85 7.41
CA LYS A 429 -10.15 7.44 6.65
C LYS A 429 -11.00 8.62 6.21
N ARG A 430 -11.35 8.65 4.93
CA ARG A 430 -12.28 9.60 4.33
C ARG A 430 -13.48 8.89 3.75
N ASN A 431 -14.66 9.45 3.98
CA ASN A 431 -15.91 8.99 3.40
C ASN A 431 -16.00 9.41 1.94
N VAL A 432 -16.16 8.47 1.03
CA VAL A 432 -16.33 8.75 -0.40
C VAL A 432 -17.43 7.88 -1.02
N LEU A 433 -18.09 8.41 -2.02
CA LEU A 433 -18.99 7.68 -2.91
C LEU A 433 -18.20 7.08 -4.08
N THR A 434 -18.79 6.14 -4.82
CA THR A 434 -18.14 5.47 -5.95
C THR A 434 -17.58 6.47 -6.96
N THR A 435 -18.33 7.53 -7.27
CA THR A 435 -17.89 8.60 -8.19
C THR A 435 -16.62 9.29 -7.70
N GLY A 436 -16.56 9.66 -6.42
CA GLY A 436 -15.39 10.30 -5.82
C GLY A 436 -14.19 9.36 -5.67
N ALA A 437 -14.42 8.04 -5.54
CA ALA A 437 -13.37 7.05 -5.51
C ALA A 437 -12.77 6.77 -6.90
N ALA A 438 -13.55 7.02 -7.96
CA ALA A 438 -13.13 6.80 -9.35
C ALA A 438 -12.55 8.05 -10.02
N SER A 439 -12.67 9.24 -9.42
CA SER A 439 -12.14 10.51 -9.94
C SER A 439 -10.69 10.70 -9.58
#